data_90302548523d73aed28549b3c5563286
#
_entry.id   90302548523d73aed28549b3c5563286
#
_cell.length_a   1.000
_cell.length_b   1.000
_cell.length_c   1.000
_cell.angle_alpha   90.00
_cell.angle_beta   90.00
_cell.angle_gamma   90.00
#
_symmetry.space_group_name_H-M   'P 1'
#
loop_
_entity.id
_entity.type
_entity.pdbx_description
1 polymer ?
#
loop_
_entity_poly.entity_id
_entity_poly.type
_entity_poly.pdbx_seq_one_letter_code
_entity_poly.pdbx_strand_id
1 'polypeptide(L)'
;DALNEYMIPKYHIEVEFLPLQYAEYQQTIQLMISGGDELDVMPIYYSNASSWIAMNGIVDMNQYMDTPEGQAIKDVLGEANATVGSMNGILFGFPAQKESVELGGLTMRADICDELGIAEEYGLELNQDEYTGKVYDWSVATEIFKKVKEAHPEMTPLYLQGSASPMRRLAFFDELADQFGVLDWEADHDSTTVVNEFETDTYKEAVTQLAEWFDAGYIYPDALTDTQGSAVMMKAGNTFSYMSAIKPGYLVEAKASTGTDCYAMYFGQDVEGGYSTTNVSFYDTGIATNSADPEMAFKFISALYTDPEVMNLWQNGIQDVNYKVLDDGTAYYVDGEDASNFKYHQNTGWFMGNQFNTYVWNDGSKDANYWDKLQHHNDWAQYSPAYGFMWDSSEYSTQITALQNALNTYRPALETGSVGVAGVEETLQKLNDALYAAG
;
A
#
# COMPACT_ATOMS: atom_id res chain seq x y z
N ASP A 1 19.52 -0.65 -22.96
CA ASP A 1 20.49 -1.48 -23.73
C ASP A 1 20.83 -2.76 -22.95
N ALA A 2 21.32 -2.70 -21.69
CA ALA A 2 21.78 -3.89 -20.96
C ALA A 2 20.68 -4.96 -20.76
N LEU A 3 19.45 -4.57 -20.48
CA LEU A 3 18.34 -5.52 -20.41
C LEU A 3 18.15 -6.25 -21.75
N ASN A 4 18.22 -5.56 -22.88
CA ASN A 4 18.08 -6.16 -24.19
C ASN A 4 19.28 -7.03 -24.59
N GLU A 5 20.49 -6.69 -24.14
CA GLU A 5 21.66 -7.57 -24.30
C GLU A 5 21.46 -8.93 -23.61
N TYR A 6 20.68 -8.97 -22.53
CA TYR A 6 20.30 -10.20 -21.84
C TYR A 6 19.04 -10.87 -22.41
N MET A 7 17.98 -10.08 -22.68
CA MET A 7 16.66 -10.58 -23.06
C MET A 7 16.65 -11.14 -24.49
N ILE A 8 17.29 -10.47 -25.45
CA ILE A 8 17.26 -10.89 -26.86
C ILE A 8 17.85 -12.29 -27.07
N PRO A 9 19.09 -12.62 -26.60
CA PRO A 9 19.63 -13.95 -26.82
C PRO A 9 18.95 -15.06 -26.03
N LYS A 10 18.32 -14.75 -24.88
CA LYS A 10 17.72 -15.75 -23.99
C LYS A 10 16.25 -16.00 -24.28
N TYR A 11 15.51 -14.91 -24.48
CA TYR A 11 14.05 -14.95 -24.60
C TYR A 11 13.54 -14.56 -25.98
N HIS A 12 14.40 -14.02 -26.86
CA HIS A 12 14.04 -13.47 -28.17
C HIS A 12 13.08 -12.27 -28.06
N ILE A 13 13.20 -11.51 -26.98
CA ILE A 13 12.37 -10.35 -26.65
C ILE A 13 13.27 -9.10 -26.66
N GLU A 14 12.83 -8.07 -27.37
CA GLU A 14 13.38 -6.73 -27.26
C GLU A 14 12.38 -5.89 -26.44
N VAL A 15 12.90 -5.18 -25.40
CA VAL A 15 12.09 -4.37 -24.50
C VAL A 15 12.37 -2.89 -24.76
N GLU A 16 11.32 -2.13 -25.01
CA GLU A 16 11.34 -0.69 -25.05
C GLU A 16 10.49 -0.12 -23.91
N PHE A 17 11.08 0.74 -23.08
CA PHE A 17 10.37 1.38 -21.98
C PHE A 17 9.75 2.70 -22.43
N LEU A 18 8.47 2.88 -22.13
CA LEU A 18 7.76 4.12 -22.27
C LEU A 18 7.63 4.81 -20.89
N PRO A 19 8.53 5.74 -20.53
CA PRO A 19 8.46 6.42 -19.24
C PRO A 19 7.32 7.45 -19.25
N LEU A 20 6.36 7.27 -18.33
CA LEU A 20 5.22 8.18 -18.18
C LEU A 20 5.25 8.78 -16.76
N GLN A 21 4.83 10.06 -16.67
CA GLN A 21 4.60 10.67 -15.37
C GLN A 21 3.34 10.06 -14.72
N TYR A 22 3.41 9.81 -13.43
CA TYR A 22 2.33 9.17 -12.67
C TYR A 22 0.96 9.86 -12.86
N ALA A 23 0.95 11.20 -12.80
CA ALA A 23 -0.29 11.99 -12.96
C ALA A 23 -0.92 11.90 -14.36
N GLU A 24 -0.13 11.52 -15.38
CA GLU A 24 -0.58 11.43 -16.78
C GLU A 24 -0.83 9.97 -17.21
N TYR A 25 -0.42 9.01 -16.38
CA TYR A 25 -0.38 7.60 -16.73
C TYR A 25 -1.73 7.08 -17.22
N GLN A 26 -2.78 7.22 -16.42
CA GLN A 26 -4.10 6.67 -16.74
C GLN A 26 -4.65 7.22 -18.04
N GLN A 27 -4.56 8.54 -18.22
CA GLN A 27 -5.06 9.20 -19.44
C GLN A 27 -4.27 8.78 -20.67
N THR A 28 -2.94 8.71 -20.56
CA THR A 28 -2.07 8.33 -21.67
C THR A 28 -2.32 6.88 -22.10
N ILE A 29 -2.37 5.93 -21.17
CA ILE A 29 -2.65 4.52 -21.47
C ILE A 29 -4.04 4.37 -22.11
N GLN A 30 -5.05 5.04 -21.58
CA GLN A 30 -6.40 5.01 -22.16
C GLN A 30 -6.43 5.54 -23.60
N LEU A 31 -5.66 6.59 -23.90
CA LEU A 31 -5.54 7.13 -25.26
C LEU A 31 -4.80 6.16 -26.18
N MET A 32 -3.72 5.53 -25.73
CA MET A 32 -2.97 4.54 -26.51
C MET A 32 -3.86 3.34 -26.85
N ILE A 33 -4.56 2.76 -25.85
CA ILE A 33 -5.49 1.64 -26.07
C ILE A 33 -6.56 2.06 -27.10
N SER A 34 -7.19 3.22 -26.92
CA SER A 34 -8.27 3.70 -27.81
C SER A 34 -7.77 4.09 -29.20
N GLY A 35 -6.54 4.60 -29.30
CA GLY A 35 -5.90 5.04 -30.55
C GLY A 35 -5.32 3.89 -31.37
N GLY A 36 -5.13 2.72 -30.75
CA GLY A 36 -4.48 1.56 -31.38
C GLY A 36 -2.96 1.72 -31.48
N ASP A 37 -2.35 2.56 -30.62
CA ASP A 37 -0.91 2.64 -30.50
C ASP A 37 -0.37 1.35 -29.89
N GLU A 38 0.78 0.88 -30.36
CA GLU A 38 1.38 -0.36 -29.84
C GLU A 38 1.73 -0.22 -28.35
N LEU A 39 1.22 -1.14 -27.55
CA LEU A 39 1.43 -1.21 -26.13
C LEU A 39 1.31 -2.68 -25.72
N ASP A 40 2.37 -3.25 -25.16
CA ASP A 40 2.40 -4.64 -24.79
C ASP A 40 2.07 -4.83 -23.31
N VAL A 41 2.96 -4.42 -22.43
CA VAL A 41 2.84 -4.64 -20.98
C VAL A 41 2.60 -3.33 -20.26
N MET A 42 1.66 -3.33 -19.34
CA MET A 42 1.27 -2.14 -18.59
C MET A 42 0.92 -2.47 -17.14
N PRO A 43 1.26 -1.62 -16.16
CA PRO A 43 0.67 -1.66 -14.84
C PRO A 43 -0.82 -1.31 -14.87
N ILE A 44 -1.63 -2.06 -14.15
CA ILE A 44 -3.08 -1.85 -14.06
C ILE A 44 -3.42 -1.55 -12.61
N TYR A 45 -3.97 -0.37 -12.34
CA TYR A 45 -4.62 -0.10 -11.07
C TYR A 45 -5.92 -0.89 -10.98
N TYR A 46 -6.20 -1.52 -9.83
CA TYR A 46 -7.46 -2.23 -9.63
C TYR A 46 -8.68 -1.35 -9.93
N SER A 47 -8.64 -0.06 -9.57
CA SER A 47 -9.71 0.90 -9.83
C SER A 47 -9.93 1.22 -11.32
N ASN A 48 -8.98 0.90 -12.19
CA ASN A 48 -9.09 1.12 -13.63
C ASN A 48 -9.50 -0.16 -14.38
N ALA A 49 -9.37 -1.33 -13.74
CA ALA A 49 -9.58 -2.62 -14.39
C ALA A 49 -10.95 -2.72 -15.05
N SER A 50 -12.03 -2.33 -14.34
CA SER A 50 -13.39 -2.39 -14.88
C SER A 50 -13.56 -1.56 -16.16
N SER A 51 -13.08 -0.33 -16.17
CA SER A 51 -13.19 0.55 -17.35
C SER A 51 -12.36 0.06 -18.52
N TRP A 52 -11.16 -0.45 -18.28
CA TRP A 52 -10.30 -0.97 -19.34
C TRP A 52 -10.76 -2.32 -19.88
N ILE A 53 -11.37 -3.18 -19.04
CA ILE A 53 -12.06 -4.39 -19.48
C ILE A 53 -13.28 -4.04 -20.33
N ALA A 54 -14.12 -3.09 -19.89
CA ALA A 54 -15.32 -2.67 -20.61
C ALA A 54 -15.02 -2.10 -22.01
N MET A 55 -13.88 -1.41 -22.18
CA MET A 55 -13.44 -0.93 -23.51
C MET A 55 -12.66 -1.98 -24.32
N ASN A 56 -12.59 -3.24 -23.86
CA ASN A 56 -11.81 -4.31 -24.45
C ASN A 56 -10.33 -3.96 -24.61
N GLY A 57 -9.77 -3.30 -23.61
CA GLY A 57 -8.39 -2.80 -23.63
C GLY A 57 -7.35 -3.75 -23.06
N ILE A 58 -7.78 -4.85 -22.41
CA ILE A 58 -6.93 -5.78 -21.69
C ILE A 58 -7.08 -7.20 -22.26
N VAL A 59 -5.97 -7.88 -22.42
CA VAL A 59 -5.94 -9.29 -22.83
C VAL A 59 -6.33 -10.17 -21.64
N ASP A 60 -7.24 -11.12 -21.85
CA ASP A 60 -7.54 -12.16 -20.88
C ASP A 60 -6.37 -13.16 -20.81
N MET A 61 -5.61 -13.11 -19.72
CA MET A 61 -4.43 -13.96 -19.54
C MET A 61 -4.75 -15.39 -19.08
N ASN A 62 -6.02 -15.73 -18.80
CA ASN A 62 -6.42 -17.12 -18.52
C ASN A 62 -5.93 -18.08 -19.59
N GLN A 63 -5.91 -17.65 -20.86
CA GLN A 63 -5.46 -18.47 -21.98
C GLN A 63 -4.00 -18.93 -21.91
N TYR A 64 -3.17 -18.27 -21.10
CA TYR A 64 -1.75 -18.58 -20.94
C TYR A 64 -1.41 -19.35 -19.66
N MET A 65 -2.38 -19.49 -18.73
CA MET A 65 -2.11 -20.06 -17.40
C MET A 65 -1.72 -21.55 -17.41
N ASP A 66 -2.05 -22.29 -18.46
CA ASP A 66 -1.64 -23.69 -18.65
C ASP A 66 -0.30 -23.85 -19.39
N THR A 67 0.34 -22.74 -19.79
CA THR A 67 1.68 -22.77 -20.39
C THR A 67 2.76 -22.95 -19.32
N PRO A 68 4.00 -23.32 -19.70
CA PRO A 68 5.13 -23.35 -18.75
C PRO A 68 5.35 -22.01 -18.03
N GLU A 69 5.16 -20.90 -18.74
CA GLU A 69 5.28 -19.54 -18.22
C GLU A 69 4.19 -19.23 -17.19
N GLY A 70 2.94 -19.63 -17.46
CA GLY A 70 1.83 -19.46 -16.54
C GLY A 70 2.01 -20.29 -15.27
N GLN A 71 2.47 -21.53 -15.42
CA GLN A 71 2.79 -22.37 -14.26
C GLN A 71 3.94 -21.78 -13.41
N ALA A 72 4.96 -21.23 -14.06
CA ALA A 72 6.07 -20.60 -13.35
C ALA A 72 5.62 -19.36 -12.55
N ILE A 73 4.68 -18.56 -13.07
CA ILE A 73 4.06 -17.45 -12.30
C ILE A 73 3.28 -18.00 -11.10
N LYS A 74 2.48 -19.07 -11.28
CA LYS A 74 1.75 -19.72 -10.17
C LYS A 74 2.68 -20.26 -9.09
N ASP A 75 3.82 -20.83 -9.47
CA ASP A 75 4.81 -21.35 -8.52
C ASP A 75 5.41 -20.22 -7.65
N VAL A 76 5.54 -19.02 -8.20
CA VAL A 76 6.06 -17.83 -7.48
C VAL A 76 4.98 -17.19 -6.61
N LEU A 77 3.81 -16.92 -7.17
CA LEU A 77 2.76 -16.17 -6.49
C LEU A 77 1.89 -17.03 -5.56
N GLY A 78 1.85 -18.33 -5.78
CA GLY A 78 0.83 -19.22 -5.23
C GLY A 78 -0.50 -19.12 -6.00
N GLU A 79 -1.34 -20.14 -5.90
CA GLU A 79 -2.58 -20.26 -6.69
C GLU A 79 -3.54 -19.07 -6.43
N ALA A 80 -3.68 -18.64 -5.19
CA ALA A 80 -4.59 -17.55 -4.82
C ALA A 80 -4.15 -16.21 -5.43
N ASN A 81 -2.86 -15.84 -5.26
CA ASN A 81 -2.36 -14.56 -5.76
C ASN A 81 -2.22 -14.55 -7.30
N ALA A 82 -1.98 -15.70 -7.91
CA ALA A 82 -1.92 -15.81 -9.39
C ALA A 82 -3.28 -15.58 -10.08
N THR A 83 -4.37 -15.52 -9.33
CA THR A 83 -5.73 -15.31 -9.85
C THR A 83 -6.43 -14.09 -9.27
N VAL A 84 -5.81 -13.38 -8.32
CA VAL A 84 -6.43 -12.24 -7.62
C VAL A 84 -6.76 -11.07 -8.56
N GLY A 85 -5.93 -10.83 -9.58
CA GLY A 85 -6.16 -9.82 -10.62
C GLY A 85 -7.22 -10.27 -11.65
N SER A 86 -8.40 -10.68 -11.15
CA SER A 86 -9.50 -11.16 -11.99
C SER A 86 -10.79 -10.38 -11.75
N MET A 87 -11.52 -10.09 -12.82
CA MET A 87 -12.85 -9.46 -12.76
C MET A 87 -13.75 -10.07 -13.85
N ASN A 88 -14.95 -10.47 -13.47
CA ASN A 88 -15.94 -11.09 -14.37
C ASN A 88 -15.38 -12.30 -15.17
N GLY A 89 -14.47 -13.05 -14.57
CA GLY A 89 -13.82 -14.22 -15.19
C GLY A 89 -12.66 -13.88 -16.13
N ILE A 90 -12.30 -12.63 -16.28
CA ILE A 90 -11.14 -12.16 -17.04
C ILE A 90 -9.95 -11.98 -16.09
N LEU A 91 -8.87 -12.72 -16.30
CA LEU A 91 -7.60 -12.51 -15.61
C LEU A 91 -6.87 -11.36 -16.30
N PHE A 92 -6.96 -10.17 -15.72
CA PHE A 92 -6.45 -8.96 -16.33
C PHE A 92 -4.99 -8.63 -15.94
N GLY A 93 -4.48 -9.18 -14.83
CA GLY A 93 -3.14 -8.87 -14.36
C GLY A 93 -2.65 -9.80 -13.26
N PHE A 94 -1.37 -9.64 -12.94
CA PHE A 94 -0.73 -10.30 -11.80
C PHE A 94 -0.17 -9.25 -10.85
N PRO A 95 -0.39 -9.40 -9.51
CA PRO A 95 0.16 -8.51 -8.52
C PRO A 95 1.68 -8.66 -8.42
N ALA A 96 2.39 -7.62 -7.99
CA ALA A 96 3.79 -7.74 -7.66
C ALA A 96 3.98 -8.73 -6.48
N GLN A 97 5.00 -9.59 -6.57
CA GLN A 97 5.43 -10.41 -5.44
C GLN A 97 6.25 -9.54 -4.50
N LYS A 98 5.64 -9.11 -3.39
CA LYS A 98 6.19 -8.19 -2.40
C LYS A 98 5.54 -8.42 -1.02
N GLU A 99 5.81 -7.54 -0.04
CA GLU A 99 4.96 -7.48 1.14
C GLU A 99 3.53 -7.07 0.72
N SER A 100 2.55 -7.81 1.20
CA SER A 100 1.15 -7.62 0.83
C SER A 100 0.24 -7.35 2.04
N VAL A 101 0.79 -7.53 3.24
CA VAL A 101 0.09 -7.31 4.51
C VAL A 101 0.41 -5.93 5.02
N GLU A 102 -0.61 -5.16 5.34
CA GLU A 102 -0.47 -3.89 6.04
C GLU A 102 -0.92 -4.03 7.49
N LEU A 103 0.02 -3.82 8.42
CA LEU A 103 -0.28 -3.66 9.82
C LEU A 103 -0.33 -2.20 10.19
N GLY A 104 -1.44 -1.78 10.75
CA GLY A 104 -1.60 -0.44 11.29
C GLY A 104 -0.77 -0.22 12.56
N GLY A 105 -0.31 1.00 12.75
CA GLY A 105 0.36 1.36 13.98
C GLY A 105 0.74 2.83 14.05
N LEU A 106 1.43 3.16 15.15
CA LEU A 106 2.00 4.49 15.39
C LEU A 106 3.50 4.48 15.18
N THR A 107 3.97 5.46 14.43
CA THR A 107 5.37 5.88 14.39
C THR A 107 5.52 7.05 15.35
N MET A 108 6.41 6.91 16.33
CA MET A 108 6.58 7.82 17.45
C MET A 108 8.02 8.31 17.56
N ARG A 109 8.23 9.55 17.96
CA ARG A 109 9.56 10.11 18.23
C ARG A 109 10.24 9.35 19.37
N ALA A 110 11.42 8.81 19.11
CA ALA A 110 12.15 8.01 20.08
C ALA A 110 12.63 8.86 21.28
N ASP A 111 13.12 10.08 21.03
CA ASP A 111 13.59 10.97 22.08
C ASP A 111 12.51 11.30 23.13
N ILE A 112 11.27 11.49 22.71
CA ILE A 112 10.13 11.73 23.60
C ILE A 112 9.68 10.44 24.31
N CYS A 113 9.69 9.30 23.60
CA CYS A 113 9.38 8.01 24.22
C CYS A 113 10.37 7.67 25.33
N ASP A 114 11.67 7.94 25.12
CA ASP A 114 12.71 7.69 26.11
C ASP A 114 12.58 8.63 27.30
N GLU A 115 12.36 9.93 27.05
CA GLU A 115 12.15 10.95 28.11
C GLU A 115 10.98 10.59 29.01
N LEU A 116 9.88 10.10 28.45
CA LEU A 116 8.65 9.80 29.19
C LEU A 116 8.58 8.34 29.70
N GLY A 117 9.62 7.53 29.50
CA GLY A 117 9.69 6.14 29.91
C GLY A 117 8.77 5.20 29.11
N ILE A 118 8.22 5.65 27.99
CA ILE A 118 7.32 4.86 27.13
C ILE A 118 8.09 3.71 26.50
N ALA A 119 9.31 3.95 26.04
CA ALA A 119 10.13 2.90 25.42
C ALA A 119 10.42 1.76 26.41
N GLU A 120 10.77 2.06 27.65
CA GLU A 120 11.00 1.06 28.71
C GLU A 120 9.71 0.31 29.08
N GLU A 121 8.59 1.02 29.25
CA GLU A 121 7.30 0.45 29.65
C GLU A 121 6.78 -0.57 28.65
N TYR A 122 6.94 -0.30 27.35
CA TYR A 122 6.42 -1.17 26.28
C TYR A 122 7.51 -2.05 25.64
N GLY A 123 8.78 -1.90 26.04
CA GLY A 123 9.91 -2.68 25.52
C GLY A 123 10.19 -2.37 24.04
N LEU A 124 10.17 -1.08 23.67
CA LEU A 124 10.39 -0.65 22.29
C LEU A 124 11.87 -0.64 21.95
N GLU A 125 12.22 -1.07 20.73
CA GLU A 125 13.59 -1.12 20.24
C GLU A 125 13.72 -0.31 18.94
N LEU A 126 14.82 0.47 18.81
CA LEU A 126 15.10 1.30 17.63
C LEU A 126 15.32 0.49 16.34
N ASN A 127 15.73 -0.75 16.48
CA ASN A 127 16.04 -1.64 15.38
C ASN A 127 15.02 -2.77 15.26
N GLN A 128 13.80 -2.56 15.76
CA GLN A 128 12.74 -3.53 15.61
C GLN A 128 12.37 -3.64 14.13
N ASP A 129 12.88 -4.65 13.47
CA ASP A 129 12.70 -4.90 12.04
C ASP A 129 11.82 -6.12 11.75
N GLU A 130 11.30 -6.79 12.79
CA GLU A 130 10.37 -7.90 12.67
C GLU A 130 9.13 -7.65 13.53
N TYR A 131 8.00 -8.20 13.07
CA TYR A 131 6.78 -8.23 13.86
C TYR A 131 6.97 -9.12 15.10
N THR A 132 6.69 -8.57 16.27
CA THR A 132 6.88 -9.26 17.55
C THR A 132 5.67 -10.07 18.02
N GLY A 133 4.58 -10.09 17.24
CA GLY A 133 3.31 -10.70 17.65
C GLY A 133 2.52 -9.87 18.67
N LYS A 134 2.97 -8.65 18.99
CA LYS A 134 2.34 -7.79 20.00
C LYS A 134 1.59 -6.65 19.36
N VAL A 135 0.27 -6.75 19.37
CA VAL A 135 -0.66 -5.70 18.95
C VAL A 135 -1.28 -5.09 20.20
N TYR A 136 -1.43 -3.78 20.21
CA TYR A 136 -2.01 -3.04 21.33
C TYR A 136 -3.39 -2.51 20.97
N ASP A 137 -4.27 -2.49 21.94
CA ASP A 137 -5.54 -1.77 21.84
C ASP A 137 -5.31 -0.25 21.77
N TRP A 138 -6.13 0.46 21.03
CA TRP A 138 -6.03 1.92 20.85
C TRP A 138 -6.18 2.72 22.15
N SER A 139 -6.71 2.14 23.23
CA SER A 139 -6.72 2.78 24.54
C SER A 139 -5.30 3.03 25.09
N VAL A 140 -4.33 2.17 24.71
CA VAL A 140 -2.92 2.38 25.04
C VAL A 140 -2.37 3.62 24.35
N ALA A 141 -2.74 3.88 23.09
CA ALA A 141 -2.38 5.13 22.40
C ALA A 141 -2.94 6.35 23.13
N THR A 142 -4.17 6.28 23.62
CA THR A 142 -4.79 7.34 24.43
C THR A 142 -3.96 7.68 25.67
N GLU A 143 -3.49 6.68 26.39
CA GLU A 143 -2.61 6.90 27.58
C GLU A 143 -1.24 7.50 27.19
N ILE A 144 -0.67 7.06 26.08
CA ILE A 144 0.57 7.64 25.53
C ILE A 144 0.35 9.11 25.16
N PHE A 145 -0.70 9.41 24.40
CA PHE A 145 -1.01 10.80 24.00
C PHE A 145 -1.23 11.73 25.20
N LYS A 146 -1.90 11.22 26.23
CA LYS A 146 -2.08 11.97 27.48
C LYS A 146 -0.75 12.29 28.15
N LYS A 147 0.17 11.31 28.31
CA LYS A 147 1.51 11.53 28.88
C LYS A 147 2.27 12.59 28.07
N VAL A 148 2.24 12.49 26.74
CA VAL A 148 2.91 13.46 25.87
C VAL A 148 2.30 14.86 26.03
N LYS A 149 0.97 14.98 26.03
CA LYS A 149 0.30 16.29 26.15
C LYS A 149 0.52 16.96 27.49
N GLU A 150 0.60 16.20 28.57
CA GLU A 150 0.88 16.68 29.92
C GLU A 150 2.34 17.18 30.03
N ALA A 151 3.31 16.49 29.45
CA ALA A 151 4.73 16.84 29.49
C ALA A 151 5.09 17.95 28.49
N HIS A 152 4.50 17.90 27.30
CA HIS A 152 4.75 18.80 26.16
C HIS A 152 3.43 19.42 25.64
N PRO A 153 2.84 20.40 26.34
CA PRO A 153 1.52 20.96 25.98
C PRO A 153 1.44 21.56 24.57
N GLU A 154 2.56 22.05 24.05
CA GLU A 154 2.70 22.63 22.70
C GLU A 154 2.84 21.57 21.60
N MET A 155 3.20 20.34 21.94
CA MET A 155 3.37 19.25 20.97
C MET A 155 2.02 18.66 20.58
N THR A 156 1.88 18.31 19.33
CA THR A 156 0.75 17.51 18.82
C THR A 156 1.05 16.03 19.03
N PRO A 157 0.30 15.32 19.89
CA PRO A 157 0.49 13.89 20.10
C PRO A 157 0.30 13.06 18.83
N LEU A 158 -0.77 13.32 18.07
CA LEU A 158 -1.09 12.60 16.83
C LEU A 158 -1.32 13.56 15.67
N TYR A 159 -0.56 13.42 14.60
CA TYR A 159 -0.79 14.14 13.36
C TYR A 159 -1.65 13.33 12.41
N LEU A 160 -2.73 13.93 11.95
CA LEU A 160 -3.61 13.45 10.88
C LEU A 160 -3.82 14.57 9.86
N GLN A 161 -4.27 14.21 8.67
CA GLN A 161 -4.62 15.15 7.60
C GLN A 161 -5.93 14.73 6.92
N GLY A 162 -6.79 15.68 6.60
CA GLY A 162 -8.11 15.41 6.02
C GLY A 162 -8.12 14.79 4.62
N SER A 163 -6.98 14.83 3.93
CA SER A 163 -6.82 14.22 2.60
C SER A 163 -6.49 12.72 2.63
N ALA A 164 -6.17 12.17 3.81
CA ALA A 164 -5.79 10.76 3.98
C ALA A 164 -6.64 10.11 5.07
N SER A 165 -7.39 9.06 4.71
CA SER A 165 -8.18 8.32 5.69
C SER A 165 -7.27 7.54 6.65
N PRO A 166 -7.47 7.66 7.97
CA PRO A 166 -6.79 6.82 8.96
C PRO A 166 -7.46 5.45 9.13
N MET A 167 -8.62 5.19 8.51
CA MET A 167 -9.42 3.98 8.75
C MET A 167 -8.64 2.69 8.48
N ARG A 168 -7.85 2.63 7.43
CA ARG A 168 -6.96 1.47 7.16
C ARG A 168 -5.96 1.14 8.29
N ARG A 169 -5.86 2.00 9.32
CA ARG A 169 -4.97 1.80 10.48
C ARG A 169 -5.74 1.63 11.78
N LEU A 170 -6.95 2.17 11.83
CA LEU A 170 -7.82 2.17 13.01
C LEU A 170 -8.83 1.04 13.02
N ALA A 171 -9.33 0.65 11.83
CA ALA A 171 -10.36 -0.34 11.66
C ALA A 171 -10.05 -1.20 10.43
N PHE A 172 -10.45 -2.45 10.44
CA PHE A 172 -10.12 -3.37 9.36
C PHE A 172 -11.36 -3.75 8.54
N PHE A 173 -11.45 -3.16 7.34
CA PHE A 173 -12.48 -3.46 6.36
C PHE A 173 -11.87 -4.09 5.10
N ASP A 174 -12.56 -5.06 4.49
CA ASP A 174 -12.27 -5.44 3.11
C ASP A 174 -13.14 -4.60 2.16
N GLU A 175 -12.51 -3.68 1.44
CA GLU A 175 -13.16 -2.63 0.63
C GLU A 175 -13.78 -3.14 -0.68
N LEU A 176 -13.66 -4.40 -1.04
CA LEU A 176 -14.26 -5.05 -2.23
C LEU A 176 -14.11 -4.26 -3.54
N ALA A 177 -13.02 -3.51 -3.68
CA ALA A 177 -12.59 -2.69 -4.82
C ALA A 177 -13.16 -1.27 -4.92
N ASP A 178 -14.09 -0.79 -4.05
CA ASP A 178 -14.54 0.60 -4.20
C ASP A 178 -14.95 1.35 -2.92
N GLN A 179 -14.72 0.81 -1.76
CA GLN A 179 -14.94 1.46 -0.47
C GLN A 179 -16.39 1.85 -0.10
N PHE A 180 -17.39 1.55 -0.91
CA PHE A 180 -18.79 1.86 -0.57
C PHE A 180 -19.50 0.67 0.08
N GLY A 181 -19.24 -0.55 -0.44
CA GLY A 181 -19.64 -1.79 0.17
C GLY A 181 -18.43 -2.53 0.67
N VAL A 182 -18.40 -2.88 1.94
CA VAL A 182 -17.28 -3.54 2.58
C VAL A 182 -17.70 -4.82 3.29
N LEU A 183 -16.75 -5.70 3.55
CA LEU A 183 -16.89 -6.67 4.64
C LEU A 183 -16.32 -6.02 5.90
N ASP A 184 -17.11 -5.98 6.98
CA ASP A 184 -16.63 -5.57 8.29
C ASP A 184 -15.89 -6.75 8.92
N TRP A 185 -14.63 -6.88 8.55
CA TRP A 185 -13.81 -8.00 8.96
C TRP A 185 -13.41 -7.93 10.43
N GLU A 186 -13.33 -6.73 10.98
CA GLU A 186 -13.02 -6.55 12.41
C GLU A 186 -14.18 -7.05 13.29
N ALA A 187 -15.41 -6.85 12.86
CA ALA A 187 -16.59 -7.35 13.59
C ALA A 187 -16.78 -8.87 13.42
N ASP A 188 -16.53 -9.42 12.25
CA ASP A 188 -16.68 -10.84 11.95
C ASP A 188 -15.78 -11.27 10.77
N HIS A 189 -14.68 -11.96 11.08
CA HIS A 189 -13.67 -12.40 10.11
C HIS A 189 -14.21 -13.36 9.04
N ASP A 190 -15.28 -14.09 9.33
CA ASP A 190 -15.88 -15.06 8.41
C ASP A 190 -17.08 -14.49 7.63
N SER A 191 -17.45 -13.23 7.89
CA SER A 191 -18.60 -12.61 7.25
C SER A 191 -18.36 -12.38 5.76
N THR A 192 -19.34 -12.80 4.95
CA THR A 192 -19.45 -12.44 3.53
C THR A 192 -20.60 -11.47 3.27
N THR A 193 -21.15 -10.86 4.31
CA THR A 193 -22.21 -9.89 4.19
C THR A 193 -21.64 -8.52 3.88
N VAL A 194 -21.95 -8.01 2.69
CA VAL A 194 -21.59 -6.65 2.30
C VAL A 194 -22.45 -5.64 3.03
N VAL A 195 -21.79 -4.68 3.66
CA VAL A 195 -22.45 -3.61 4.42
C VAL A 195 -21.97 -2.24 3.95
N ASN A 196 -22.76 -1.20 4.26
CA ASN A 196 -22.29 0.18 4.16
C ASN A 196 -21.29 0.45 5.29
N GLU A 197 -20.04 0.74 4.97
CA GLU A 197 -18.97 1.03 5.94
C GLU A 197 -19.42 2.03 7.00
N PHE A 198 -20.08 3.11 6.57
CA PHE A 198 -20.44 4.27 7.39
C PHE A 198 -21.66 4.04 8.30
N GLU A 199 -22.28 2.86 8.23
CA GLU A 199 -23.35 2.40 9.13
C GLU A 199 -22.88 1.34 10.13
N THR A 200 -21.62 0.89 10.03
CA THR A 200 -21.09 -0.11 10.94
C THR A 200 -20.77 0.46 12.31
N ASP A 201 -20.87 -0.36 13.34
CA ASP A 201 -20.41 0.00 14.68
C ASP A 201 -18.89 0.22 14.69
N THR A 202 -18.13 -0.59 13.96
CA THR A 202 -16.67 -0.48 13.79
C THR A 202 -16.28 0.92 13.31
N TYR A 203 -16.88 1.43 12.23
CA TYR A 203 -16.59 2.79 11.75
C TYR A 203 -17.01 3.87 12.77
N LYS A 204 -18.18 3.73 13.38
CA LYS A 204 -18.68 4.66 14.38
C LYS A 204 -17.78 4.73 15.62
N GLU A 205 -17.29 3.60 16.10
CA GLU A 205 -16.35 3.54 17.23
C GLU A 205 -15.03 4.21 16.87
N ALA A 206 -14.48 3.93 15.68
CA ALA A 206 -13.23 4.54 15.22
C ALA A 206 -13.33 6.08 15.10
N VAL A 207 -14.37 6.62 14.47
CA VAL A 207 -14.53 8.09 14.36
C VAL A 207 -14.88 8.74 15.68
N THR A 208 -15.53 8.03 16.61
CA THR A 208 -15.76 8.51 17.96
C THR A 208 -14.46 8.64 18.73
N GLN A 209 -13.58 7.63 18.64
CA GLN A 209 -12.25 7.69 19.24
C GLN A 209 -11.42 8.85 18.66
N LEU A 210 -11.47 9.09 17.36
CA LEU A 210 -10.81 10.25 16.74
C LEU A 210 -11.36 11.58 17.26
N ALA A 211 -12.69 11.67 17.43
CA ALA A 211 -13.32 12.87 17.99
C ALA A 211 -12.95 13.10 19.46
N GLU A 212 -12.84 12.03 20.27
CA GLU A 212 -12.34 12.11 21.65
C GLU A 212 -10.90 12.62 21.71
N TRP A 213 -10.02 12.12 20.83
CA TRP A 213 -8.63 12.60 20.75
C TRP A 213 -8.55 14.05 20.27
N PHE A 214 -9.41 14.46 19.33
CA PHE A 214 -9.47 15.85 18.88
C PHE A 214 -9.93 16.78 20.00
N ASP A 215 -11.01 16.45 20.70
CA ASP A 215 -11.55 17.25 21.83
C ASP A 215 -10.56 17.32 23.00
N ALA A 216 -9.74 16.27 23.21
CA ALA A 216 -8.66 16.26 24.19
C ALA A 216 -7.42 17.07 23.75
N GLY A 217 -7.39 17.55 22.51
CA GLY A 217 -6.26 18.28 21.92
C GLY A 217 -5.07 17.41 21.59
N TYR A 218 -5.30 16.12 21.33
CA TYR A 218 -4.24 15.18 20.92
C TYR A 218 -3.99 15.20 19.41
N ILE A 219 -5.02 15.53 18.61
CA ILE A 219 -4.91 15.65 17.15
C ILE A 219 -4.53 17.09 16.76
N TYR A 220 -3.80 17.20 15.66
CA TYR A 220 -3.42 18.49 15.08
C TYR A 220 -4.67 19.35 14.79
N PRO A 221 -4.75 20.61 15.29
CA PRO A 221 -5.98 21.41 15.21
C PRO A 221 -6.45 21.69 13.77
N ASP A 222 -5.49 21.84 12.84
CA ASP A 222 -5.78 22.15 11.43
C ASP A 222 -5.81 20.88 10.53
N ALA A 223 -5.91 19.68 11.13
CA ALA A 223 -5.88 18.39 10.42
C ALA A 223 -6.82 18.32 9.22
N LEU A 224 -8.01 18.93 9.33
CA LEU A 224 -9.02 18.93 8.27
C LEU A 224 -8.55 19.61 6.98
N THR A 225 -7.73 20.63 7.08
CA THR A 225 -7.31 21.50 5.96
C THR A 225 -5.83 21.42 5.62
N ASP A 226 -5.03 20.77 6.47
CA ASP A 226 -3.60 20.63 6.25
C ASP A 226 -3.32 19.60 5.14
N THR A 227 -2.32 19.93 4.33
CA THR A 227 -1.86 19.09 3.22
C THR A 227 -0.39 18.66 3.37
N GLN A 228 0.23 18.96 4.51
CA GLN A 228 1.61 18.56 4.79
C GLN A 228 1.70 17.05 5.01
N GLY A 229 2.81 16.44 4.59
CA GLY A 229 3.07 15.04 4.90
C GLY A 229 3.41 14.82 6.38
N SER A 230 2.96 13.72 6.98
CA SER A 230 3.16 13.39 8.39
C SER A 230 4.64 13.42 8.82
N ALA A 231 5.52 12.85 7.99
CA ALA A 231 6.96 12.87 8.25
C ALA A 231 7.56 14.29 8.23
N VAL A 232 7.04 15.17 7.37
CA VAL A 232 7.45 16.58 7.31
C VAL A 232 7.09 17.31 8.60
N MET A 233 5.88 17.06 9.12
CA MET A 233 5.41 17.67 10.36
C MET A 233 6.17 17.14 11.57
N MET A 234 6.51 15.85 11.61
CA MET A 234 7.40 15.32 12.65
C MET A 234 8.80 15.92 12.56
N LYS A 235 9.36 16.06 11.36
CA LYS A 235 10.66 16.71 11.13
C LYS A 235 10.70 18.18 11.59
N ALA A 236 9.58 18.87 11.50
CA ALA A 236 9.44 20.24 12.02
C ALA A 236 9.51 20.32 13.57
N GLY A 237 9.41 19.21 14.28
CA GLY A 237 9.62 19.09 15.71
C GLY A 237 8.38 19.23 16.58
N ASN A 238 7.22 19.56 16.03
CA ASN A 238 6.00 19.84 16.80
C ASN A 238 5.03 18.66 16.89
N THR A 239 5.36 17.53 16.24
CA THR A 239 4.52 16.34 16.18
C THR A 239 5.24 15.17 16.84
N PHE A 240 4.55 14.48 17.75
CA PHE A 240 5.07 13.30 18.44
C PHE A 240 4.92 12.02 17.59
N SER A 241 3.73 11.80 17.02
CA SER A 241 3.43 10.58 16.28
C SER A 241 2.52 10.80 15.08
N TYR A 242 2.49 9.80 14.22
CA TYR A 242 1.53 9.65 13.14
C TYR A 242 1.22 8.17 12.88
N MET A 243 0.07 7.88 12.27
CA MET A 243 -0.31 6.53 11.88
C MET A 243 0.42 6.11 10.61
N SER A 244 0.85 4.85 10.56
CA SER A 244 1.58 4.29 9.41
C SER A 244 1.33 2.79 9.25
N ALA A 245 1.61 2.29 8.04
CA ALA A 245 1.82 0.86 7.82
C ALA A 245 3.22 0.50 8.33
N ILE A 246 3.30 -0.47 9.19
CA ILE A 246 4.57 -0.91 9.79
C ILE A 246 4.96 -2.25 9.18
N LYS A 247 6.20 -2.35 8.72
CA LYS A 247 6.78 -3.55 8.11
C LYS A 247 8.26 -3.69 8.51
N PRO A 248 8.90 -4.83 8.29
CA PRO A 248 10.34 -4.97 8.46
C PRO A 248 11.11 -3.84 7.76
N GLY A 249 12.15 -3.30 8.42
CA GLY A 249 12.95 -2.20 7.90
C GLY A 249 12.31 -0.81 7.90
N TYR A 250 11.04 -0.70 8.28
CA TYR A 250 10.27 0.55 8.23
C TYR A 250 10.90 1.68 9.09
N LEU A 251 11.45 1.38 10.26
CA LEU A 251 11.95 2.41 11.19
C LEU A 251 13.10 3.24 10.61
N VAL A 252 13.85 2.69 9.68
CA VAL A 252 14.93 3.43 9.02
C VAL A 252 14.39 4.29 7.88
N GLU A 253 13.39 3.82 7.15
CA GLU A 253 12.64 4.67 6.21
C GLU A 253 12.00 5.85 6.95
N ALA A 254 11.42 5.58 8.13
CA ALA A 254 10.86 6.60 9.02
C ALA A 254 11.93 7.61 9.48
N LYS A 255 13.10 7.14 9.96
CA LYS A 255 14.22 8.01 10.34
C LYS A 255 14.71 8.88 9.18
N ALA A 256 14.86 8.30 8.00
CA ALA A 256 15.31 9.04 6.82
C ALA A 256 14.33 10.17 6.44
N SER A 257 13.03 9.93 6.54
CA SER A 257 11.99 10.89 6.18
C SER A 257 11.73 11.93 7.27
N THR A 258 11.73 11.52 8.55
CA THR A 258 11.46 12.41 9.70
C THR A 258 12.70 13.15 10.21
N GLY A 259 13.90 12.63 9.93
CA GLY A 259 15.16 13.18 10.41
C GLY A 259 15.43 12.91 11.90
N THR A 260 14.65 12.02 12.54
CA THR A 260 14.81 11.62 13.94
C THR A 260 14.64 10.11 14.10
N ASP A 261 15.22 9.55 15.16
CA ASP A 261 14.96 8.16 15.51
C ASP A 261 13.49 7.97 15.92
N CYS A 262 12.90 6.86 15.50
CA CYS A 262 11.51 6.54 15.76
C CYS A 262 11.38 5.17 16.41
N TYR A 263 10.34 5.02 17.22
CA TYR A 263 9.78 3.75 17.62
C TYR A 263 8.48 3.47 16.87
N ALA A 264 8.13 2.20 16.73
CA ALA A 264 6.87 1.79 16.16
C ALA A 264 6.12 0.86 17.13
N MET A 265 4.81 1.03 17.20
CA MET A 265 3.90 0.13 17.92
C MET A 265 2.76 -0.25 16.98
N TYR A 266 2.44 -1.55 16.95
CA TYR A 266 1.28 -2.06 16.23
C TYR A 266 0.02 -1.86 17.06
N PHE A 267 -1.05 -1.38 16.43
CA PHE A 267 -2.34 -1.16 17.07
C PHE A 267 -3.44 -1.82 16.24
N GLY A 268 -4.45 -2.33 16.93
CA GLY A 268 -5.63 -2.97 16.35
C GLY A 268 -6.33 -3.83 17.40
N GLN A 269 -7.35 -4.55 16.98
CA GLN A 269 -7.98 -5.57 17.80
C GLN A 269 -7.43 -6.92 17.32
N ASP A 270 -6.67 -7.64 18.10
CA ASP A 270 -6.21 -9.04 17.93
C ASP A 270 -6.14 -9.62 16.49
N VAL A 271 -6.14 -8.76 15.50
CA VAL A 271 -6.15 -9.14 14.09
C VAL A 271 -4.70 -9.30 13.65
N GLU A 272 -4.31 -10.54 13.54
CA GLU A 272 -3.21 -10.90 12.67
C GLU A 272 -3.55 -10.34 11.28
N GLY A 273 -2.75 -9.45 10.74
CA GLY A 273 -3.00 -8.75 9.48
C GLY A 273 -3.59 -9.62 8.37
N GLY A 274 -4.28 -9.04 7.41
CA GLY A 274 -5.04 -9.78 6.42
C GLY A 274 -4.71 -9.44 4.98
N TYR A 275 -4.98 -10.40 4.10
CA TYR A 275 -4.99 -10.19 2.66
C TYR A 275 -6.40 -9.84 2.22
N SER A 276 -6.64 -8.62 1.77
CA SER A 276 -7.77 -8.29 0.93
C SER A 276 -7.37 -8.28 -0.54
N THR A 277 -8.34 -8.41 -1.43
CA THR A 277 -8.10 -8.33 -2.87
C THR A 277 -7.45 -7.01 -3.25
N THR A 278 -7.92 -5.90 -2.68
CA THR A 278 -7.41 -4.57 -2.97
C THR A 278 -5.99 -4.32 -2.45
N ASN A 279 -5.61 -4.93 -1.34
CA ASN A 279 -4.25 -4.79 -0.81
C ASN A 279 -3.22 -5.50 -1.69
N VAL A 280 -3.55 -6.68 -2.21
CA VAL A 280 -2.65 -7.49 -3.03
C VAL A 280 -2.66 -7.01 -4.48
N SER A 281 -3.84 -6.79 -5.06
CA SER A 281 -4.06 -6.39 -6.45
C SER A 281 -4.14 -4.87 -6.63
N PHE A 282 -3.45 -4.10 -5.79
CA PHE A 282 -3.43 -2.64 -5.90
C PHE A 282 -2.83 -2.18 -7.22
N TYR A 283 -1.75 -2.86 -7.67
CA TYR A 283 -1.18 -2.79 -9.00
C TYR A 283 -0.99 -4.19 -9.54
N ASP A 284 -1.53 -4.43 -10.72
CA ASP A 284 -1.32 -5.67 -11.46
C ASP A 284 -0.55 -5.39 -12.75
N THR A 285 0.25 -6.36 -13.18
CA THR A 285 0.93 -6.31 -14.47
C THR A 285 0.09 -7.05 -15.49
N GLY A 286 -0.40 -6.34 -16.51
CA GLY A 286 -1.26 -6.90 -17.56
C GLY A 286 -0.78 -6.60 -18.97
N ILE A 287 -1.52 -7.11 -19.96
CA ILE A 287 -1.23 -6.98 -21.38
C ILE A 287 -2.36 -6.20 -22.06
N ALA A 288 -2.01 -5.19 -22.85
CA ALA A 288 -2.97 -4.43 -23.63
C ALA A 288 -3.41 -5.21 -24.90
N THR A 289 -4.67 -5.03 -25.32
CA THR A 289 -5.19 -5.72 -26.52
C THR A 289 -4.58 -5.22 -27.84
N ASN A 290 -3.92 -4.08 -27.84
CA ASN A 290 -3.17 -3.57 -28.97
C ASN A 290 -1.70 -4.00 -28.99
N SER A 291 -1.33 -4.98 -28.15
CA SER A 291 -0.05 -5.69 -28.25
C SER A 291 0.08 -6.37 -29.61
N ALA A 292 1.24 -6.24 -30.23
CA ALA A 292 1.54 -6.92 -31.48
C ALA A 292 1.77 -8.43 -31.30
N ASP A 293 2.27 -8.83 -30.14
CA ASP A 293 2.52 -10.23 -29.76
C ASP A 293 2.23 -10.49 -28.28
N PRO A 294 0.96 -10.72 -27.89
CA PRO A 294 0.59 -10.93 -26.49
C PRO A 294 1.25 -12.18 -25.87
N GLU A 295 1.62 -13.19 -26.66
CA GLU A 295 2.33 -14.38 -26.15
C GLU A 295 3.75 -14.01 -25.71
N MET A 296 4.45 -13.20 -26.50
CA MET A 296 5.79 -12.72 -26.13
C MET A 296 5.72 -11.70 -24.96
N ALA A 297 4.69 -10.87 -24.90
CA ALA A 297 4.41 -10.02 -23.76
C ALA A 297 4.20 -10.84 -22.47
N PHE A 298 3.46 -11.96 -22.55
CA PHE A 298 3.27 -12.86 -21.41
C PHE A 298 4.58 -13.54 -20.98
N LYS A 299 5.44 -13.94 -21.91
CA LYS A 299 6.79 -14.47 -21.59
C LYS A 299 7.65 -13.42 -20.90
N PHE A 300 7.56 -12.15 -21.30
CA PHE A 300 8.26 -11.07 -20.60
C PHE A 300 7.73 -10.92 -19.16
N ILE A 301 6.41 -10.94 -18.97
CA ILE A 301 5.82 -10.92 -17.62
C ILE A 301 6.36 -12.10 -16.80
N SER A 302 6.34 -13.32 -17.35
CA SER A 302 6.89 -14.48 -16.62
C SER A 302 8.35 -14.29 -16.23
N ALA A 303 9.17 -13.69 -17.10
CA ALA A 303 10.58 -13.41 -16.79
C ALA A 303 10.73 -12.40 -15.62
N LEU A 304 9.83 -11.42 -15.48
CA LEU A 304 9.82 -10.51 -14.34
C LEU A 304 9.57 -11.22 -12.99
N TYR A 305 8.84 -12.34 -13.00
CA TYR A 305 8.61 -13.12 -11.77
C TYR A 305 9.67 -14.17 -11.50
N THR A 306 10.33 -14.71 -12.52
CA THR A 306 11.13 -15.93 -12.42
C THR A 306 12.63 -15.72 -12.64
N ASP A 307 13.06 -14.61 -13.23
CA ASP A 307 14.45 -14.35 -13.57
C ASP A 307 15.05 -13.21 -12.76
N PRO A 308 15.91 -13.52 -11.74
CA PRO A 308 16.55 -12.50 -10.92
C PRO A 308 17.40 -11.50 -11.72
N GLU A 309 18.01 -11.92 -12.84
CA GLU A 309 18.82 -11.02 -13.67
C GLU A 309 17.96 -9.96 -14.35
N VAL A 310 16.76 -10.35 -14.85
CA VAL A 310 15.80 -9.41 -15.45
C VAL A 310 15.39 -8.36 -14.42
N MET A 311 15.04 -8.80 -13.20
CA MET A 311 14.62 -7.89 -12.15
C MET A 311 15.77 -6.99 -11.66
N ASN A 312 16.99 -7.50 -11.53
CA ASN A 312 18.14 -6.67 -11.12
C ASN A 312 18.57 -5.68 -12.20
N LEU A 313 18.58 -6.07 -13.48
CA LEU A 313 18.83 -5.13 -14.58
C LEU A 313 17.82 -4.01 -14.64
N TRP A 314 16.54 -4.33 -14.38
CA TRP A 314 15.48 -3.33 -14.27
C TRP A 314 15.66 -2.44 -13.05
N GLN A 315 15.80 -3.02 -11.84
CA GLN A 315 15.79 -2.26 -10.59
C GLN A 315 17.12 -1.55 -10.32
N ASN A 316 18.20 -2.25 -10.49
CA ASN A 316 19.52 -1.84 -10.02
C ASN A 316 20.45 -1.42 -11.17
N GLY A 317 20.14 -1.85 -12.41
CA GLY A 317 20.99 -1.60 -13.57
C GLY A 317 22.13 -2.61 -13.70
N ILE A 318 23.29 -2.15 -14.11
CA ILE A 318 24.46 -2.99 -14.41
C ILE A 318 25.37 -3.08 -13.19
N GLN A 319 25.65 -4.31 -12.74
CA GLN A 319 26.59 -4.53 -11.65
C GLN A 319 27.98 -3.94 -11.99
N ASP A 320 28.65 -3.40 -10.99
CA ASP A 320 29.93 -2.68 -11.05
C ASP A 320 29.93 -1.40 -11.89
N VAL A 321 28.76 -1.00 -12.42
CA VAL A 321 28.55 0.27 -13.15
C VAL A 321 27.54 1.16 -12.44
N ASN A 322 26.38 0.59 -12.04
CA ASN A 322 25.32 1.31 -11.34
C ASN A 322 25.24 0.91 -9.86
N TYR A 323 25.56 -0.33 -9.55
CA TYR A 323 25.60 -0.85 -8.19
C TYR A 323 26.75 -1.83 -8.01
N LYS A 324 27.12 -2.06 -6.78
CA LYS A 324 28.06 -3.14 -6.39
C LYS A 324 27.37 -4.07 -5.39
N VAL A 325 27.76 -5.34 -5.41
CA VAL A 325 27.36 -6.31 -4.39
C VAL A 325 28.41 -6.28 -3.28
N LEU A 326 27.95 -6.13 -2.05
CA LEU A 326 28.76 -6.08 -0.85
C LEU A 326 29.12 -7.50 -0.35
N ASP A 327 30.06 -7.60 0.59
CA ASP A 327 30.52 -8.88 1.14
C ASP A 327 29.40 -9.68 1.86
N ASP A 328 28.37 -8.99 2.34
CA ASP A 328 27.18 -9.58 2.97
C ASP A 328 26.10 -10.03 1.97
N GLY A 329 26.32 -9.81 0.66
CA GLY A 329 25.39 -10.16 -0.40
C GLY A 329 24.33 -9.11 -0.70
N THR A 330 24.34 -7.97 0.00
CA THR A 330 23.46 -6.83 -0.31
C THR A 330 24.03 -5.97 -1.45
N ALA A 331 23.20 -5.13 -2.06
CA ALA A 331 23.63 -4.18 -3.08
C ALA A 331 23.68 -2.74 -2.53
N TYR A 332 24.59 -1.95 -3.09
CA TYR A 332 24.69 -0.53 -2.79
C TYR A 332 25.25 0.24 -4.00
N TYR A 333 25.24 1.55 -3.93
CA TYR A 333 25.83 2.42 -4.94
C TYR A 333 27.32 2.09 -5.19
N VAL A 334 27.79 2.29 -6.42
CA VAL A 334 29.22 2.19 -6.73
C VAL A 334 30.02 3.28 -6.03
N ASP A 335 31.35 3.11 -5.95
CA ASP A 335 32.22 4.05 -5.25
C ASP A 335 32.11 5.47 -5.85
N GLY A 336 31.83 6.43 -4.97
CA GLY A 336 31.65 7.84 -5.34
C GLY A 336 30.20 8.22 -5.68
N GLU A 337 29.26 7.28 -5.64
CA GLU A 337 27.83 7.53 -5.75
C GLU A 337 27.11 7.27 -4.42
N ASP A 338 26.00 7.98 -4.22
CA ASP A 338 25.09 7.86 -3.09
C ASP A 338 23.67 8.27 -3.51
N ALA A 339 22.73 8.30 -2.56
CA ALA A 339 21.35 8.67 -2.82
C ALA A 339 21.13 10.06 -3.46
N SER A 340 22.14 10.93 -3.44
CA SER A 340 22.06 12.29 -3.99
C SER A 340 22.59 12.41 -5.43
N ASN A 341 23.41 11.45 -5.90
CA ASN A 341 24.15 11.57 -7.16
C ASN A 341 24.21 10.31 -8.00
N PHE A 342 23.50 9.24 -7.63
CA PHE A 342 23.47 7.99 -8.37
C PHE A 342 22.97 8.15 -9.82
N LYS A 343 23.45 7.31 -10.72
CA LYS A 343 23.06 7.34 -12.13
C LYS A 343 21.83 6.52 -12.44
N TYR A 344 21.69 5.37 -11.79
CA TYR A 344 20.57 4.46 -12.01
C TYR A 344 20.29 3.61 -10.77
N HIS A 345 19.08 3.68 -10.28
CA HIS A 345 18.45 2.78 -9.33
C HIS A 345 16.95 3.07 -9.33
N GLN A 346 16.16 2.05 -9.67
CA GLN A 346 14.71 2.14 -9.68
C GLN A 346 14.15 1.43 -8.45
N ASN A 347 13.40 2.09 -7.63
CA ASN A 347 12.71 1.44 -6.52
C ASN A 347 11.27 1.11 -6.95
N THR A 348 11.10 0.23 -7.94
CA THR A 348 9.82 -0.05 -8.60
C THR A 348 9.36 -1.50 -8.47
N GLY A 349 10.11 -2.38 -7.81
CA GLY A 349 9.74 -3.80 -7.60
C GLY A 349 8.46 -4.00 -6.77
N TRP A 350 7.99 -2.95 -6.12
CA TRP A 350 6.76 -2.98 -5.33
C TRP A 350 5.47 -2.96 -6.18
N PHE A 351 5.54 -2.61 -7.47
CA PHE A 351 4.35 -2.57 -8.32
C PHE A 351 4.40 -3.51 -9.54
N MET A 352 5.54 -4.17 -9.81
CA MET A 352 5.68 -5.06 -10.96
C MET A 352 6.73 -6.15 -10.72
N GLY A 353 6.39 -7.39 -11.09
CA GLY A 353 7.29 -8.54 -11.02
C GLY A 353 7.53 -9.06 -9.60
N ASN A 354 8.66 -9.73 -9.41
CA ASN A 354 9.05 -10.33 -8.12
C ASN A 354 10.16 -9.50 -7.45
N GLN A 355 9.79 -8.69 -6.47
CA GLN A 355 10.72 -7.88 -5.69
C GLN A 355 11.77 -8.75 -4.97
N PHE A 356 11.39 -9.94 -4.52
CA PHE A 356 12.27 -10.86 -3.79
C PHE A 356 13.39 -11.46 -4.67
N ASN A 357 13.31 -11.31 -5.97
CA ASN A 357 14.37 -11.67 -6.92
C ASN A 357 15.48 -10.62 -7.05
N THR A 358 15.30 -9.44 -6.44
CA THR A 358 16.34 -8.40 -6.48
C THR A 358 17.31 -8.53 -5.32
N TYR A 359 18.52 -7.97 -5.49
CA TYR A 359 19.39 -7.77 -4.34
C TYR A 359 18.72 -6.87 -3.30
N VAL A 360 18.89 -7.20 -2.04
CA VAL A 360 18.50 -6.29 -0.95
C VAL A 360 19.36 -5.04 -1.06
N TRP A 361 18.74 -3.89 -1.14
CA TRP A 361 19.44 -2.61 -1.19
C TRP A 361 19.86 -2.17 0.20
N ASN A 362 21.18 -2.11 0.43
CA ASN A 362 21.75 -1.75 1.73
C ASN A 362 21.78 -0.23 1.91
N ASP A 363 20.69 0.33 2.39
CA ASP A 363 20.61 1.74 2.79
C ASP A 363 20.96 1.96 4.28
N GLY A 364 21.53 0.93 4.93
CA GLY A 364 21.84 0.91 6.36
C GLY A 364 20.71 0.37 7.24
N SER A 365 19.59 -0.03 6.64
CA SER A 365 18.36 -0.51 7.31
C SER A 365 18.07 -1.96 7.04
N LYS A 366 18.61 -2.50 5.96
CA LYS A 366 18.26 -3.81 5.43
C LYS A 366 19.50 -4.67 5.43
N ASP A 367 19.42 -5.82 6.05
CA ASP A 367 20.43 -6.88 5.97
C ASP A 367 20.11 -7.86 4.83
N ALA A 368 21.01 -8.78 4.56
CA ALA A 368 20.84 -9.78 3.50
C ALA A 368 19.59 -10.67 3.65
N ASN A 369 19.00 -10.73 4.86
CA ASN A 369 17.81 -11.53 5.14
C ASN A 369 16.50 -10.72 5.04
N TYR A 370 16.56 -9.51 4.52
CA TYR A 370 15.39 -8.61 4.47
C TYR A 370 14.20 -9.21 3.71
N TRP A 371 14.45 -9.87 2.57
CA TRP A 371 13.39 -10.52 1.82
C TRP A 371 12.75 -11.69 2.58
N ASP A 372 13.54 -12.46 3.33
CA ASP A 372 13.02 -13.53 4.18
C ASP A 372 12.12 -12.96 5.30
N LYS A 373 12.51 -11.82 5.88
CA LYS A 373 11.69 -11.11 6.88
C LYS A 373 10.37 -10.62 6.30
N LEU A 374 10.39 -10.05 5.08
CA LEU A 374 9.16 -9.63 4.40
C LEU A 374 8.27 -10.82 4.02
N GLN A 375 8.87 -11.92 3.57
CA GLN A 375 8.11 -13.14 3.30
C GLN A 375 7.46 -13.67 4.58
N HIS A 376 8.22 -13.74 5.67
CA HIS A 376 7.68 -14.15 6.99
C HIS A 376 6.58 -13.20 7.48
N HIS A 377 6.72 -11.91 7.22
CA HIS A 377 5.66 -10.92 7.49
C HIS A 377 4.36 -11.23 6.72
N ASN A 378 4.46 -11.78 5.52
CA ASN A 378 3.31 -12.23 4.75
C ASN A 378 2.70 -13.55 5.27
N ASP A 379 3.52 -14.47 5.79
CA ASP A 379 3.11 -15.85 6.08
C ASP A 379 2.06 -16.01 7.19
N TRP A 380 1.95 -15.02 8.08
CA TRP A 380 0.97 -15.08 9.18
C TRP A 380 -0.30 -14.27 8.94
N ALA A 381 -0.46 -13.71 7.75
CA ALA A 381 -1.68 -13.03 7.36
C ALA A 381 -2.80 -14.00 6.98
N GLN A 382 -4.03 -13.62 7.28
CA GLN A 382 -5.23 -14.35 6.88
C GLN A 382 -5.80 -13.81 5.57
N TYR A 383 -6.45 -14.66 4.79
CA TYR A 383 -7.17 -14.23 3.59
C TYR A 383 -8.60 -13.79 3.94
N SER A 384 -9.04 -12.68 3.35
CA SER A 384 -10.44 -12.30 3.39
C SER A 384 -11.33 -13.40 2.80
N PRO A 385 -12.55 -13.63 3.35
CA PRO A 385 -13.53 -14.52 2.74
C PRO A 385 -13.90 -14.16 1.30
N ALA A 386 -13.72 -12.87 0.92
CA ALA A 386 -13.96 -12.37 -0.44
C ALA A 386 -12.67 -12.25 -1.27
N TYR A 387 -11.57 -12.85 -0.83
CA TYR A 387 -10.29 -12.74 -1.54
C TYR A 387 -10.42 -13.18 -3.01
N GLY A 388 -9.93 -12.36 -3.93
CA GLY A 388 -10.07 -12.55 -5.36
C GLY A 388 -11.38 -11.97 -5.95
N PHE A 389 -12.28 -11.43 -5.13
CA PHE A 389 -13.46 -10.73 -5.62
C PHE A 389 -13.16 -9.26 -5.90
N MET A 390 -13.54 -8.81 -7.09
CA MET A 390 -13.57 -7.39 -7.47
C MET A 390 -14.95 -7.05 -8.03
N TRP A 391 -15.56 -6.03 -7.49
CA TRP A 391 -16.82 -5.52 -8.03
C TRP A 391 -16.58 -4.71 -9.30
N ASP A 392 -17.34 -5.03 -10.36
CA ASP A 392 -17.37 -4.23 -11.59
C ASP A 392 -18.37 -3.08 -11.44
N SER A 393 -17.85 -1.90 -11.17
CA SER A 393 -18.65 -0.68 -10.97
C SER A 393 -18.92 0.10 -12.26
N SER A 394 -18.53 -0.40 -13.42
CA SER A 394 -18.58 0.33 -14.70
C SER A 394 -19.97 0.84 -15.09
N GLU A 395 -21.03 0.08 -14.77
CA GLU A 395 -22.42 0.48 -15.03
C GLU A 395 -22.94 1.57 -14.07
N TYR A 396 -22.23 1.84 -12.96
CA TYR A 396 -22.65 2.73 -11.88
C TYR A 396 -21.79 3.99 -11.77
N SER A 397 -21.02 4.34 -12.79
CA SER A 397 -20.06 5.46 -12.76
C SER A 397 -20.66 6.80 -12.33
N THR A 398 -21.92 7.08 -12.69
CA THR A 398 -22.64 8.29 -12.28
C THR A 398 -22.96 8.27 -10.78
N GLN A 399 -23.45 7.15 -10.26
CA GLN A 399 -23.73 6.96 -8.86
C GLN A 399 -22.45 7.02 -8.03
N ILE A 400 -21.40 6.32 -8.46
CA ILE A 400 -20.06 6.35 -7.84
C ILE A 400 -19.56 7.79 -7.70
N THR A 401 -19.67 8.59 -8.76
CA THR A 401 -19.28 10.02 -8.71
C THR A 401 -20.11 10.80 -7.67
N ALA A 402 -21.40 10.55 -7.59
CA ALA A 402 -22.28 11.22 -6.62
C ALA A 402 -21.96 10.77 -5.18
N LEU A 403 -21.75 9.46 -4.96
CA LEU A 403 -21.34 8.91 -3.67
C LEU A 403 -20.00 9.49 -3.22
N GLN A 404 -19.01 9.57 -4.13
CA GLN A 404 -17.69 10.15 -3.83
C GLN A 404 -17.78 11.62 -3.41
N ASN A 405 -18.68 12.39 -4.02
CA ASN A 405 -18.93 13.78 -3.62
C ASN A 405 -19.52 13.87 -2.21
N ALA A 406 -20.41 12.95 -1.83
CA ALA A 406 -20.95 12.87 -0.46
C ALA A 406 -19.82 12.52 0.54
N LEU A 407 -18.99 11.54 0.23
CA LEU A 407 -17.82 11.19 1.06
C LEU A 407 -16.89 12.38 1.25
N ASN A 408 -16.50 13.04 0.18
CA ASN A 408 -15.57 14.18 0.22
C ASN A 408 -16.12 15.35 1.06
N THR A 409 -17.45 15.42 1.23
CA THR A 409 -18.09 16.49 2.01
C THR A 409 -18.03 16.22 3.52
N TYR A 410 -18.20 14.98 3.97
CA TYR A 410 -18.41 14.66 5.38
C TYR A 410 -17.27 13.84 6.00
N ARG A 411 -16.70 12.89 5.25
CA ARG A 411 -15.69 11.96 5.75
C ARG A 411 -14.46 12.66 6.35
N PRO A 412 -13.86 13.68 5.72
CA PRO A 412 -12.65 14.31 6.28
C PRO A 412 -12.85 14.88 7.68
N ALA A 413 -14.04 15.44 7.97
CA ALA A 413 -14.32 16.00 9.28
C ALA A 413 -14.55 14.91 10.35
N LEU A 414 -15.15 13.77 9.98
CA LEU A 414 -15.28 12.60 10.85
C LEU A 414 -13.90 11.98 11.14
N GLU A 415 -13.13 11.70 10.11
CA GLU A 415 -11.88 10.97 10.19
C GLU A 415 -10.69 11.80 10.72
N THR A 416 -10.81 13.10 10.84
CA THR A 416 -9.90 13.95 11.61
C THR A 416 -10.38 14.21 13.03
N GLY A 417 -11.58 13.74 13.39
CA GLY A 417 -12.21 14.01 14.68
C GLY A 417 -12.71 15.45 14.84
N SER A 418 -12.55 16.33 13.83
CA SER A 418 -12.81 17.77 13.94
C SER A 418 -14.29 18.12 14.17
N VAL A 419 -15.20 17.15 14.00
CA VAL A 419 -16.62 17.28 14.39
C VAL A 419 -16.81 17.31 15.91
N GLY A 420 -15.80 16.86 16.70
CA GLY A 420 -15.93 16.62 18.12
C GLY A 420 -16.93 15.52 18.47
N VAL A 421 -16.85 14.97 19.68
CA VAL A 421 -17.72 13.85 20.12
C VAL A 421 -19.21 14.18 19.95
N ALA A 422 -19.61 15.42 20.28
CA ALA A 422 -21.01 15.84 20.15
C ALA A 422 -21.51 15.92 18.71
N GLY A 423 -20.62 16.01 17.71
CA GLY A 423 -20.95 16.13 16.30
C GLY A 423 -20.95 14.80 15.53
N VAL A 424 -20.40 13.72 16.10
CA VAL A 424 -20.22 12.43 15.39
C VAL A 424 -21.55 11.89 14.87
N GLU A 425 -22.54 11.71 15.74
CA GLU A 425 -23.83 11.10 15.37
C GLU A 425 -24.56 11.90 14.28
N GLU A 426 -24.63 13.22 14.43
CA GLU A 426 -25.29 14.11 13.46
C GLU A 426 -24.55 14.07 12.11
N THR A 427 -23.21 14.02 12.10
CA THR A 427 -22.44 14.02 10.86
C THR A 427 -22.51 12.67 10.16
N LEU A 428 -22.47 11.55 10.90
CA LEU A 428 -22.71 10.21 10.35
C LEU A 428 -24.10 10.12 9.70
N GLN A 429 -25.14 10.63 10.37
CA GLN A 429 -26.48 10.64 9.80
C GLN A 429 -26.55 11.45 8.51
N LYS A 430 -25.91 12.64 8.47
CA LYS A 430 -25.85 13.46 7.25
C LYS A 430 -25.09 12.79 6.12
N LEU A 431 -23.98 12.09 6.43
CA LEU A 431 -23.23 11.32 5.46
C LEU A 431 -24.11 10.22 4.86
N ASN A 432 -24.73 9.38 5.70
CA ASN A 432 -25.57 8.28 5.24
C ASN A 432 -26.80 8.79 4.46
N ASP A 433 -27.48 9.85 4.92
CA ASP A 433 -28.57 10.48 4.17
C ASP A 433 -28.11 10.97 2.78
N ALA A 434 -26.89 11.53 2.69
CA ALA A 434 -26.33 11.98 1.41
C ALA A 434 -25.94 10.81 0.50
N LEU A 435 -25.40 9.72 1.05
CA LEU A 435 -25.09 8.50 0.30
C LEU A 435 -26.38 7.87 -0.26
N TYR A 436 -27.42 7.70 0.55
CA TYR A 436 -28.71 7.17 0.08
C TYR A 436 -29.42 8.09 -0.92
N ALA A 437 -29.21 9.40 -0.83
CA ALA A 437 -29.74 10.34 -1.82
C ALA A 437 -28.99 10.32 -3.15
N ALA A 438 -27.75 9.86 -3.14
CA ALA A 438 -26.87 9.79 -4.32
C ALA A 438 -27.03 8.48 -5.12
N GLY A 439 -27.44 7.40 -4.51
CA GLY A 439 -27.58 6.07 -5.11
C GLY A 439 -28.22 5.08 -4.23
#